data_7c6ea58ea6f58f9afcbd828b46f490db
#
_entry.id   7c6ea58ea6f58f9afcbd828b46f490db
#
_cell.length_a   1.000
_cell.length_b   1.000
_cell.length_c   1.000
_cell.angle_alpha   90.00
_cell.angle_beta   90.00
_cell.angle_gamma   90.00
#
_symmetry.space_group_name_H-M   'P 1'
#
loop_
_entity.id
_entity.type
_entity.pdbx_description
1 polymer ?
#
loop_
_entity_poly.entity_id
_entity_poly.type
_entity_poly.pdbx_seq_one_letter_code
_entity_poly.pdbx_strand_id
1 'polypeptide(L)'
;QRYSTNTFPTWRLAQPFRVLAHNGEINTVRGNMNWMSCHEDRMSTDVFAGAVEDIKPVIAKGSSDSAALDSVFELLLQAGRDLPMVKTMMIPQAVDVNGDDELAKLYAYCNSVMEPWDGPAAIAAVSGDWVIGGMDRNGLRPMRYTLTDDGLMIAGSETGMVHIDEARIIERGR
;
A
#
# COMPACT_ATOMS: atom_id res chain seq x y z
N GLN A 1 -3.21 10.79 -13.12
CA GLN A 1 -4.13 9.96 -13.93
C GLN A 1 -5.09 9.22 -13.02
N ARG A 2 -6.40 9.34 -13.25
CA ARG A 2 -7.43 8.77 -12.38
C ARG A 2 -7.75 7.31 -12.67
N TYR A 3 -7.45 6.82 -13.84
CA TYR A 3 -7.78 5.47 -14.28
C TYR A 3 -6.52 4.71 -14.63
N SER A 4 -6.50 3.42 -14.29
CA SER A 4 -5.52 2.50 -14.82
C SER A 4 -5.75 2.30 -16.31
N THR A 5 -4.68 2.20 -17.09
CA THR A 5 -4.76 1.91 -18.54
C THR A 5 -5.16 0.47 -18.83
N ASN A 6 -5.06 -0.40 -17.82
CA ASN A 6 -5.28 -1.85 -17.95
C ASN A 6 -6.68 -2.29 -17.50
N THR A 7 -7.54 -1.36 -17.09
CA THR A 7 -8.90 -1.66 -16.62
C THR A 7 -9.93 -0.84 -17.35
N PHE A 8 -11.17 -1.33 -17.40
CA PHE A 8 -12.28 -0.54 -17.93
C PHE A 8 -12.53 0.68 -17.01
N PRO A 9 -12.45 1.91 -17.55
CA PRO A 9 -12.61 3.11 -16.75
C PRO A 9 -14.06 3.27 -16.30
N THR A 10 -14.25 3.24 -14.98
CA THR A 10 -15.52 3.57 -14.33
C THR A 10 -15.25 4.50 -13.16
N TRP A 11 -16.20 5.35 -12.80
CA TRP A 11 -16.02 6.26 -11.66
C TRP A 11 -15.73 5.54 -10.35
N ARG A 12 -16.26 4.33 -10.19
CA ARG A 12 -16.00 3.47 -9.01
C ARG A 12 -14.52 3.06 -8.91
N LEU A 13 -13.83 2.95 -10.03
CA LEU A 13 -12.42 2.56 -10.11
C LEU A 13 -11.48 3.75 -10.35
N ALA A 14 -11.98 4.98 -10.21
CA ALA A 14 -11.18 6.19 -10.34
C ALA A 14 -10.31 6.41 -9.09
N GLN A 15 -9.06 6.78 -9.29
CA GLN A 15 -8.13 7.11 -8.22
C GLN A 15 -8.20 8.61 -7.84
N PRO A 16 -7.83 9.01 -6.61
CA PRO A 16 -7.48 8.12 -5.49
C PRO A 16 -8.68 7.33 -5.00
N PHE A 17 -8.43 6.19 -4.41
CA PHE A 17 -9.45 5.37 -3.75
C PHE A 17 -9.76 5.92 -2.34
N ARG A 18 -10.12 5.04 -1.40
CA ARG A 18 -10.48 5.46 -0.04
C ARG A 18 -9.26 5.77 0.82
N VAL A 19 -8.17 5.03 0.63
CA VAL A 19 -6.93 5.14 1.39
C VAL A 19 -5.76 5.49 0.49
N LEU A 20 -5.66 4.88 -0.69
CA LEU A 20 -4.47 4.96 -1.51
C LEU A 20 -4.72 5.41 -2.96
N ALA A 21 -3.64 5.84 -3.58
CA ALA A 21 -3.47 5.93 -5.02
C ALA A 21 -2.28 5.04 -5.42
N HIS A 22 -2.44 4.31 -6.51
CA HIS A 22 -1.48 3.33 -6.98
C HIS A 22 -1.15 3.58 -8.46
N ASN A 23 0.14 3.59 -8.76
CA ASN A 23 0.63 3.54 -10.13
C ASN A 23 1.47 2.28 -10.31
N GLY A 24 0.96 1.35 -11.10
CA GLY A 24 1.59 0.07 -11.37
C GLY A 24 0.60 -1.02 -11.70
N GLU A 25 0.97 -2.25 -11.41
CA GLU A 25 0.17 -3.43 -11.61
C GLU A 25 0.53 -4.49 -10.56
N ILE A 26 -0.44 -4.99 -9.85
CA ILE A 26 -0.25 -6.09 -8.89
C ILE A 26 -0.36 -7.42 -9.65
N ASN A 27 0.76 -8.01 -9.95
CA ASN A 27 0.84 -9.24 -10.74
C ASN A 27 0.25 -10.45 -10.02
N THR A 28 0.28 -10.44 -8.68
CA THR A 28 -0.22 -11.53 -7.84
C THR A 28 -1.70 -11.39 -7.47
N VAL A 29 -2.40 -10.38 -7.98
CA VAL A 29 -3.75 -9.99 -7.55
C VAL A 29 -4.74 -11.16 -7.51
N ARG A 30 -4.71 -12.05 -8.49
CA ARG A 30 -5.62 -13.22 -8.52
C ARG A 30 -5.40 -14.15 -7.32
N GLY A 31 -4.15 -14.41 -6.99
CA GLY A 31 -3.79 -15.19 -5.80
C GLY A 31 -4.19 -14.48 -4.52
N ASN A 32 -3.89 -13.19 -4.42
CA ASN A 32 -4.23 -12.36 -3.26
C ASN A 32 -5.76 -12.30 -3.01
N MET A 33 -6.57 -12.18 -4.08
CA MET A 33 -8.03 -12.22 -3.97
C MET A 33 -8.53 -13.57 -3.45
N ASN A 34 -7.97 -14.68 -3.95
CA ASN A 34 -8.34 -16.03 -3.47
C ASN A 34 -7.96 -16.21 -1.99
N TRP A 35 -6.77 -15.76 -1.59
CA TRP A 35 -6.36 -15.81 -0.19
C TRP A 35 -7.22 -14.92 0.69
N MET A 36 -7.59 -13.73 0.23
CA MET A 36 -8.49 -12.86 0.98
C MET A 36 -9.84 -13.53 1.24
N SER A 37 -10.40 -14.24 0.24
CA SER A 37 -11.61 -15.05 0.45
C SER A 37 -11.43 -16.13 1.52
N CYS A 38 -10.27 -16.79 1.59
CA CYS A 38 -9.96 -17.75 2.66
C CYS A 38 -9.82 -17.07 4.04
N HIS A 39 -9.26 -15.84 4.07
CA HIS A 39 -9.19 -15.06 5.31
C HIS A 39 -10.58 -14.64 5.80
N GLU A 40 -11.49 -14.28 4.88
CA GLU A 40 -12.87 -13.92 5.21
C GLU A 40 -13.62 -15.03 5.97
N ASP A 41 -13.37 -16.30 5.65
CA ASP A 41 -13.99 -17.44 6.33
C ASP A 41 -13.60 -17.55 7.82
N ARG A 42 -12.45 -16.99 8.19
CA ARG A 42 -11.91 -17.03 9.56
C ARG A 42 -11.85 -15.65 10.22
N MET A 43 -12.32 -14.63 9.52
CA MET A 43 -12.26 -13.24 10.01
C MET A 43 -13.14 -13.09 11.23
N SER A 44 -12.53 -12.65 12.34
CA SER A 44 -13.19 -12.39 13.59
C SER A 44 -12.54 -11.19 14.25
N THR A 45 -13.33 -10.23 14.71
CA THR A 45 -12.81 -9.06 15.40
C THR A 45 -13.90 -8.37 16.19
N ASP A 46 -13.55 -7.87 17.38
CA ASP A 46 -14.42 -7.07 18.21
C ASP A 46 -14.56 -5.62 17.69
N VAL A 47 -13.61 -5.19 16.84
CA VAL A 47 -13.60 -3.82 16.29
C VAL A 47 -14.85 -3.52 15.46
N PHE A 48 -15.39 -4.50 14.75
CA PHE A 48 -16.60 -4.34 13.94
C PHE A 48 -17.89 -4.68 14.69
N ALA A 49 -17.84 -4.79 16.00
CA ALA A 49 -19.01 -4.96 16.87
C ALA A 49 -20.00 -6.05 16.40
N GLY A 50 -19.50 -7.15 15.86
CA GLY A 50 -20.30 -8.26 15.34
C GLY A 50 -20.77 -8.10 13.89
N ALA A 51 -20.50 -6.97 13.23
CA ALA A 51 -20.89 -6.72 11.83
C ALA A 51 -19.88 -7.26 10.80
N VAL A 52 -19.12 -8.30 11.13
CA VAL A 52 -18.12 -8.90 10.25
C VAL A 52 -18.72 -9.39 8.93
N GLU A 53 -19.93 -9.91 8.95
CA GLU A 53 -20.61 -10.40 7.73
C GLU A 53 -20.98 -9.25 6.78
N ASP A 54 -21.22 -8.04 7.30
CA ASP A 54 -21.63 -6.89 6.48
C ASP A 54 -20.48 -6.33 5.63
N ILE A 55 -19.23 -6.64 6.00
CA ILE A 55 -18.03 -6.19 5.25
C ILE A 55 -17.52 -7.24 4.24
N LYS A 56 -18.20 -8.37 4.11
CA LYS A 56 -17.87 -9.42 3.13
C LYS A 56 -18.71 -9.27 1.85
N PRO A 57 -18.16 -9.48 0.67
CA PRO A 57 -16.74 -9.69 0.42
C PRO A 57 -15.94 -8.39 0.54
N VAL A 58 -14.77 -8.46 1.16
CA VAL A 58 -13.85 -7.32 1.31
C VAL A 58 -13.46 -6.76 -0.05
N ILE A 59 -13.13 -7.64 -0.99
CA ILE A 59 -12.82 -7.26 -2.37
C ILE A 59 -14.07 -7.44 -3.22
N ALA A 60 -14.67 -6.33 -3.64
CA ALA A 60 -15.86 -6.37 -4.47
C ALA A 60 -15.60 -7.01 -5.84
N LYS A 61 -16.57 -7.78 -6.34
CA LYS A 61 -16.50 -8.38 -7.68
C LYS A 61 -16.28 -7.32 -8.76
N GLY A 62 -15.33 -7.58 -9.65
CA GLY A 62 -14.98 -6.66 -10.74
C GLY A 62 -14.07 -5.51 -10.29
N SER A 63 -13.45 -5.59 -9.12
CA SER A 63 -12.40 -4.66 -8.70
C SER A 63 -11.20 -4.74 -9.63
N SER A 64 -10.53 -3.59 -9.84
CA SER A 64 -9.18 -3.58 -10.38
C SER A 64 -8.20 -4.09 -9.33
N ASP A 65 -6.95 -4.38 -9.75
CA ASP A 65 -5.86 -4.72 -8.84
C ASP A 65 -5.65 -3.64 -7.78
N SER A 66 -5.63 -2.38 -8.20
CA SER A 66 -5.46 -1.22 -7.31
C SER A 66 -6.63 -1.04 -6.34
N ALA A 67 -7.87 -1.24 -6.80
CA ALA A 67 -9.04 -1.16 -5.93
C ALA A 67 -9.12 -2.34 -4.95
N ALA A 68 -8.68 -3.53 -5.37
CA ALA A 68 -8.56 -4.68 -4.49
C ALA A 68 -7.51 -4.43 -3.39
N LEU A 69 -6.36 -3.87 -3.77
CA LEU A 69 -5.31 -3.47 -2.83
C LEU A 69 -5.85 -2.47 -1.81
N ASP A 70 -6.54 -1.40 -2.27
CA ASP A 70 -7.14 -0.38 -1.41
C ASP A 70 -8.13 -0.97 -0.41
N SER A 71 -9.00 -1.90 -0.86
CA SER A 71 -10.00 -2.53 0.01
C SER A 71 -9.37 -3.28 1.18
N VAL A 72 -8.27 -4.00 0.94
CA VAL A 72 -7.57 -4.73 2.00
C VAL A 72 -6.76 -3.77 2.88
N PHE A 73 -6.17 -2.72 2.32
CA PHE A 73 -5.55 -1.64 3.11
C PHE A 73 -6.56 -1.02 4.08
N GLU A 74 -7.73 -0.64 3.58
CA GLU A 74 -8.80 -0.07 4.40
C GLU A 74 -9.23 -1.02 5.52
N LEU A 75 -9.46 -2.30 5.19
CA LEU A 75 -9.83 -3.31 6.20
C LEU A 75 -8.83 -3.37 7.35
N LEU A 76 -7.54 -3.45 7.03
CA LEU A 76 -6.49 -3.59 8.04
C LEU A 76 -6.34 -2.33 8.90
N LEU A 77 -6.52 -1.15 8.32
CA LEU A 77 -6.53 0.12 9.04
C LEU A 77 -7.74 0.20 9.99
N GLN A 78 -8.92 -0.14 9.51
CA GLN A 78 -10.15 -0.15 10.33
C GLN A 78 -10.07 -1.22 11.44
N ALA A 79 -9.31 -2.30 11.22
CA ALA A 79 -8.99 -3.29 12.23
C ALA A 79 -7.92 -2.82 13.26
N GLY A 80 -7.52 -1.56 13.21
CA GLY A 80 -6.68 -0.92 14.23
C GLY A 80 -5.18 -0.96 13.97
N ARG A 81 -4.73 -1.30 12.76
CA ARG A 81 -3.31 -1.20 12.38
C ARG A 81 -2.99 0.19 11.87
N ASP A 82 -1.78 0.67 12.12
CA ASP A 82 -1.31 1.90 11.52
C ASP A 82 -0.91 1.72 10.04
N LEU A 83 -0.89 2.82 9.31
CA LEU A 83 -0.64 2.81 7.87
C LEU A 83 0.75 2.28 7.48
N PRO A 84 1.87 2.60 8.19
CA PRO A 84 3.16 2.00 7.92
C PRO A 84 3.17 0.48 8.10
N MET A 85 2.52 -0.03 9.13
CA MET A 85 2.41 -1.48 9.37
C MET A 85 1.59 -2.16 8.27
N VAL A 86 0.46 -1.58 7.86
CA VAL A 86 -0.38 -2.12 6.77
C VAL A 86 0.42 -2.20 5.48
N LYS A 87 1.15 -1.12 5.11
CA LYS A 87 2.03 -1.14 3.94
C LYS A 87 3.09 -2.26 4.04
N THR A 88 3.72 -2.40 5.19
CA THR A 88 4.76 -3.40 5.41
C THR A 88 4.21 -4.82 5.37
N MET A 89 3.01 -5.06 5.89
CA MET A 89 2.36 -6.37 5.83
C MET A 89 1.96 -6.77 4.40
N MET A 90 1.38 -5.84 3.66
CA MET A 90 0.86 -6.16 2.33
C MET A 90 1.95 -6.14 1.25
N ILE A 91 2.90 -5.21 1.37
CA ILE A 91 3.99 -5.04 0.40
C ILE A 91 5.31 -4.98 1.17
N PRO A 92 5.72 -6.11 1.78
CA PRO A 92 7.00 -6.20 2.46
C PRO A 92 8.14 -6.04 1.46
N GLN A 93 9.21 -5.40 1.88
CA GLN A 93 10.43 -5.34 1.07
C GLN A 93 10.97 -6.76 0.83
N ALA A 94 11.48 -7.01 -0.36
CA ALA A 94 12.19 -8.24 -0.67
C ALA A 94 13.59 -8.20 0.00
N VAL A 95 13.67 -8.79 1.19
CA VAL A 95 14.90 -8.91 1.97
C VAL A 95 15.21 -10.38 2.22
N ASP A 96 16.46 -10.69 2.51
CA ASP A 96 16.81 -12.02 3.03
C ASP A 96 16.21 -12.18 4.44
N VAL A 97 15.16 -12.99 4.54
CA VAL A 97 14.46 -13.26 5.81
C VAL A 97 15.27 -14.15 6.76
N ASN A 98 16.43 -14.66 6.34
CA ASN A 98 17.34 -15.42 7.21
C ASN A 98 18.26 -14.54 8.05
N GLY A 99 18.20 -13.22 7.85
CA GLY A 99 18.90 -12.27 8.72
C GLY A 99 18.37 -12.32 10.16
N ASP A 100 19.26 -12.15 11.12
CA ASP A 100 18.92 -12.17 12.57
C ASP A 100 18.63 -10.76 13.12
N ASP A 101 18.43 -9.79 12.27
CA ASP A 101 18.05 -8.44 12.68
C ASP A 101 16.53 -8.30 12.93
N GLU A 102 16.16 -7.25 13.65
CA GLU A 102 14.75 -6.99 14.01
C GLU A 102 13.87 -6.77 12.75
N LEU A 103 14.43 -6.19 11.70
CA LEU A 103 13.74 -5.93 10.47
C LEU A 103 13.40 -7.24 9.72
N ALA A 104 14.35 -8.17 9.66
CA ALA A 104 14.11 -9.50 9.09
C ALA A 104 13.02 -10.25 9.87
N LYS A 105 13.02 -10.16 11.21
CA LYS A 105 11.96 -10.74 12.04
C LYS A 105 10.59 -10.12 11.80
N LEU A 106 10.52 -8.81 11.62
CA LEU A 106 9.30 -8.11 11.27
C LEU A 106 8.75 -8.60 9.91
N TYR A 107 9.60 -8.68 8.90
CA TYR A 107 9.16 -9.17 7.58
C TYR A 107 8.77 -10.65 7.61
N ALA A 108 9.47 -11.48 8.38
CA ALA A 108 9.07 -12.88 8.59
C ALA A 108 7.67 -12.97 9.22
N TYR A 109 7.39 -12.15 10.23
CA TYR A 109 6.05 -12.03 10.80
C TYR A 109 5.03 -11.59 9.75
N CYS A 110 5.29 -10.51 9.02
CA CYS A 110 4.37 -10.01 8.00
C CYS A 110 4.04 -11.10 6.96
N ASN A 111 5.05 -11.82 6.47
CA ASN A 111 4.87 -12.90 5.49
C ASN A 111 4.12 -14.12 6.06
N SER A 112 4.07 -14.28 7.38
CA SER A 112 3.33 -15.37 8.03
C SER A 112 1.84 -15.09 8.21
N VAL A 113 1.46 -13.82 8.21
CA VAL A 113 0.07 -13.39 8.50
C VAL A 113 -0.67 -12.83 7.28
N MET A 114 0.07 -12.43 6.26
CA MET A 114 -0.51 -11.87 5.02
C MET A 114 0.34 -12.28 3.81
N GLU A 115 -0.30 -12.67 2.74
CA GLU A 115 0.36 -12.97 1.48
C GLU A 115 0.85 -11.66 0.84
N PRO A 116 2.13 -11.59 0.41
CA PRO A 116 2.64 -10.41 -0.24
C PRO A 116 1.87 -10.07 -1.51
N TRP A 117 1.53 -8.80 -1.66
CA TRP A 117 1.01 -8.23 -2.91
C TRP A 117 2.20 -7.77 -3.73
N ASP A 118 2.41 -8.36 -4.89
CA ASP A 118 3.63 -8.18 -5.68
C ASP A 118 3.34 -7.74 -7.11
N GLY A 119 4.24 -6.93 -7.62
CA GLY A 119 4.22 -6.31 -8.93
C GLY A 119 4.79 -4.91 -8.86
N PRO A 120 5.09 -4.27 -10.01
CA PRO A 120 5.60 -2.90 -10.03
C PRO A 120 4.58 -1.95 -9.42
N ALA A 121 4.95 -1.24 -8.37
CA ALA A 121 4.04 -0.33 -7.67
C ALA A 121 4.74 0.92 -7.11
N ALA A 122 4.10 2.06 -7.32
CA ALA A 122 4.33 3.26 -6.56
C ALA A 122 3.00 3.65 -5.89
N ILE A 123 3.03 3.80 -4.58
CA ILE A 123 1.84 4.01 -3.74
C ILE A 123 1.98 5.33 -3.01
N ALA A 124 0.89 6.09 -2.98
CA ALA A 124 0.68 7.17 -2.02
C ALA A 124 -0.58 6.85 -1.21
N ALA A 125 -0.49 6.90 0.11
CA ALA A 125 -1.62 6.60 0.97
C ALA A 125 -1.70 7.55 2.16
N VAL A 126 -2.93 7.71 2.67
CA VAL A 126 -3.24 8.61 3.80
C VAL A 126 -4.19 7.91 4.74
N SER A 127 -3.90 7.92 6.03
CA SER A 127 -4.82 7.48 7.08
C SER A 127 -4.46 8.10 8.42
N GLY A 128 -5.42 8.72 9.10
CA GLY A 128 -5.18 9.43 10.35
C GLY A 128 -4.11 10.50 10.18
N ASP A 129 -3.08 10.44 11.01
CA ASP A 129 -1.95 11.38 10.99
C ASP A 129 -0.81 10.96 10.05
N TRP A 130 -0.99 9.86 9.31
CA TRP A 130 0.01 9.32 8.43
C TRP A 130 -0.23 9.66 6.97
N VAL A 131 0.82 10.13 6.31
CA VAL A 131 0.95 10.17 4.85
C VAL A 131 2.17 9.35 4.48
N ILE A 132 2.03 8.38 3.60
CA ILE A 132 3.14 7.57 3.13
C ILE A 132 3.31 7.63 1.62
N GLY A 133 4.57 7.57 1.19
CA GLY A 133 4.97 7.15 -0.14
C GLY A 133 5.66 5.79 -0.05
N GLY A 134 5.36 4.87 -0.93
CA GLY A 134 5.93 3.52 -0.89
C GLY A 134 6.19 2.94 -2.27
N MET A 135 7.27 2.18 -2.37
CA MET A 135 7.60 1.36 -3.54
C MET A 135 7.07 -0.06 -3.37
N ASP A 136 7.09 -0.81 -4.46
CA ASP A 136 6.90 -2.26 -4.47
C ASP A 136 8.04 -2.99 -3.74
N ARG A 137 7.89 -4.31 -3.62
CA ARG A 137 8.81 -5.18 -2.87
C ARG A 137 10.27 -5.10 -3.37
N ASN A 138 10.45 -4.91 -4.67
CA ASN A 138 11.75 -4.92 -5.33
C ASN A 138 12.21 -3.53 -5.78
N GLY A 139 11.40 -2.48 -5.55
CA GLY A 139 11.70 -1.13 -6.00
C GLY A 139 11.69 -0.98 -7.52
N LEU A 140 10.81 -1.70 -8.22
CA LEU A 140 10.68 -1.65 -9.68
C LEU A 140 10.18 -0.29 -10.15
N ARG A 141 9.21 0.28 -9.44
CA ARG A 141 8.81 1.68 -9.63
C ARG A 141 9.69 2.58 -8.79
N PRO A 142 10.30 3.61 -9.38
CA PRO A 142 11.15 4.52 -8.61
C PRO A 142 10.32 5.42 -7.70
N MET A 143 10.91 5.76 -6.55
CA MET A 143 10.44 6.84 -5.70
C MET A 143 11.64 7.58 -5.14
N ARG A 144 11.56 8.91 -5.14
CA ARG A 144 12.56 9.80 -4.57
C ARG A 144 11.88 10.80 -3.68
N TYR A 145 12.59 11.28 -2.68
CA TYR A 145 12.09 12.36 -1.85
C TYR A 145 13.13 13.48 -1.70
N THR A 146 12.61 14.65 -1.39
CA THR A 146 13.39 15.83 -1.04
C THR A 146 12.76 16.45 0.19
N LEU A 147 13.56 16.75 1.20
CA LEU A 147 13.15 17.44 2.42
C LEU A 147 13.79 18.83 2.45
N THR A 148 12.99 19.84 2.77
CA THR A 148 13.44 21.23 2.89
C THR A 148 13.60 21.67 4.34
N ASP A 149 14.29 22.77 4.55
CA ASP A 149 14.58 23.37 5.86
C ASP A 149 13.34 23.85 6.64
N ASP A 150 12.24 24.09 5.94
CA ASP A 150 10.93 24.42 6.54
C ASP A 150 10.02 23.19 6.75
N GLY A 151 10.56 21.98 6.58
CA GLY A 151 9.85 20.73 6.83
C GLY A 151 8.94 20.26 5.69
N LEU A 152 9.01 20.88 4.50
CA LEU A 152 8.26 20.41 3.34
C LEU A 152 8.94 19.16 2.76
N MET A 153 8.21 18.05 2.68
CA MET A 153 8.63 16.83 1.98
C MET A 153 7.95 16.75 0.61
N ILE A 154 8.74 16.52 -0.42
CA ILE A 154 8.26 16.28 -1.79
C ILE A 154 8.72 14.87 -2.19
N ALA A 155 7.76 14.00 -2.51
CA ALA A 155 8.03 12.64 -2.95
C ALA A 155 7.39 12.35 -4.31
N GLY A 156 8.08 11.56 -5.13
CA GLY A 156 7.58 11.14 -6.44
C GLY A 156 8.60 10.31 -7.20
N SER A 157 8.33 10.02 -8.46
CA SER A 157 9.16 9.12 -9.27
C SER A 157 10.56 9.68 -9.55
N GLU A 158 10.73 10.99 -9.54
CA GLU A 158 12.00 11.66 -9.87
C GLU A 158 12.14 12.99 -9.15
N THR A 159 13.36 13.50 -9.07
CA THR A 159 13.64 14.84 -8.57
C THR A 159 13.32 15.90 -9.62
N GLY A 160 13.04 17.14 -9.18
CA GLY A 160 12.78 18.26 -10.10
C GLY A 160 11.33 18.37 -10.57
N MET A 161 10.41 17.57 -10.05
CA MET A 161 8.97 17.69 -10.35
C MET A 161 8.37 19.01 -9.86
N VAL A 162 8.95 19.56 -8.81
CA VAL A 162 8.59 20.87 -8.24
C VAL A 162 9.86 21.71 -8.17
N HIS A 163 9.77 22.98 -8.57
CA HIS A 163 10.90 23.88 -8.43
C HIS A 163 11.11 24.24 -6.96
N ILE A 164 12.30 23.93 -6.45
CA ILE A 164 12.73 24.23 -5.08
C ILE A 164 14.12 24.87 -5.16
N ASP A 165 14.34 25.91 -4.38
CA ASP A 165 15.67 26.46 -4.21
C ASP A 165 16.60 25.41 -3.58
N GLU A 166 17.70 25.11 -4.26
CA GLU A 166 18.70 24.12 -3.80
C GLU A 166 19.24 24.45 -2.40
N ALA A 167 19.33 25.72 -2.07
CA ALA A 167 19.81 26.18 -0.76
C ALA A 167 18.88 25.77 0.40
N ARG A 168 17.63 25.45 0.11
CA ARG A 168 16.63 25.05 1.10
C ARG A 168 16.56 23.54 1.31
N ILE A 169 17.26 22.76 0.51
CA ILE A 169 17.21 21.30 0.57
C ILE A 169 18.19 20.80 1.61
N ILE A 170 17.67 20.11 2.62
CA ILE A 170 18.48 19.52 3.69
C ILE A 170 18.71 18.03 3.53
N GLU A 171 17.83 17.34 2.79
CA GLU A 171 17.96 15.91 2.55
C GLU A 171 17.34 15.49 1.21
N ARG A 172 17.94 14.50 0.57
CA ARG A 172 17.41 13.79 -0.60
C ARG A 172 17.64 12.30 -0.44
N GLY A 173 16.66 11.50 -0.87
CA GLY A 173 16.78 10.05 -0.80
C GLY A 173 15.82 9.32 -1.75
N ARG A 174 15.79 8.01 -1.56
CA ARG A 174 14.95 7.08 -2.31
C ARG A 174 14.46 5.94 -1.40
#